data_dff1fa20e65e5e9bc4c73059f41398ee
#
_entry.id   dff1fa20e65e5e9bc4c73059f41398ee
#
_cell.length_a   1.000
_cell.length_b   1.000
_cell.length_c   1.000
_cell.angle_alpha   90.00
_cell.angle_beta   90.00
_cell.angle_gamma   90.00
#
_symmetry.space_group_name_H-M   'P 1'
#
loop_
_entity.id
_entity.type
_entity.pdbx_description
1 polymer ?
#
loop_
_entity_poly.entity_id
_entity_poly.type
_entity_poly.pdbx_seq_one_letter_code
_entity_poly.pdbx_strand_id
1 'polypeptide(L)'
;CNGDAKEAEKFLKEKGLAAVEKRASRATSEGIIVVKTANAKAVMAELTCETDFVAKNADFIAVGDKIAETALAKGYTDVQKELSDMVLDLATRVRENMGLRRLTAVQAGSDEYIAHYVVIVVLKSDKPDALADKAFQEFAYDCCLHAAAFTPLYVKKEDVDAAYIDEQLEVFRGQVAELQKPDNVKEGIVKGKLSKHLAEICF
;
A
#
# COMPACT_ATOMS: atom_id res chain seq x y z
N CYS A 1 -7.25 -4.86 -43.81
CA CYS A 1 -8.61 -4.63 -43.25
C CYS A 1 -9.63 -4.12 -44.32
N ASN A 2 -9.24 -3.88 -45.54
CA ASN A 2 -10.11 -3.57 -46.72
C ASN A 2 -11.37 -2.71 -46.41
N GLY A 3 -11.28 -1.77 -45.44
CA GLY A 3 -12.40 -0.92 -45.03
C GLY A 3 -13.29 -1.50 -43.93
N ASP A 4 -13.05 -2.72 -43.43
CA ASP A 4 -13.76 -3.29 -42.30
C ASP A 4 -13.21 -2.70 -40.98
N ALA A 5 -14.05 -1.92 -40.31
CA ALA A 5 -13.68 -1.23 -39.04
C ALA A 5 -13.39 -2.23 -37.90
N LYS A 6 -14.15 -3.32 -37.81
CA LYS A 6 -13.96 -4.34 -36.74
C LYS A 6 -12.66 -5.12 -36.95
N GLU A 7 -12.33 -5.46 -38.18
CA GLU A 7 -11.07 -6.12 -38.50
C GLU A 7 -9.87 -5.19 -38.25
N ALA A 8 -10.01 -3.90 -38.58
CA ALA A 8 -9.01 -2.89 -38.29
C ALA A 8 -8.78 -2.69 -36.77
N GLU A 9 -9.85 -2.64 -36.00
CA GLU A 9 -9.78 -2.53 -34.52
C GLU A 9 -9.08 -3.75 -33.92
N LYS A 10 -9.45 -4.96 -34.33
CA LYS A 10 -8.81 -6.21 -33.90
C LYS A 10 -7.32 -6.21 -34.21
N PHE A 11 -6.95 -5.83 -35.44
CA PHE A 11 -5.55 -5.77 -35.87
C PHE A 11 -4.73 -4.73 -35.07
N LEU A 12 -5.32 -3.55 -34.77
CA LEU A 12 -4.67 -2.53 -33.94
C LEU A 12 -4.51 -3.00 -32.52
N LYS A 13 -5.49 -3.70 -31.95
CA LYS A 13 -5.43 -4.28 -30.61
C LYS A 13 -4.33 -5.34 -30.52
N GLU A 14 -4.26 -6.26 -31.50
CA GLU A 14 -3.21 -7.29 -31.57
C GLU A 14 -1.81 -6.66 -31.69
N LYS A 15 -1.63 -5.64 -32.53
CA LYS A 15 -0.36 -4.90 -32.60
C LYS A 15 -0.03 -4.13 -31.31
N GLY A 16 -1.03 -3.58 -30.65
CA GLY A 16 -0.89 -2.91 -29.37
C GLY A 16 -0.37 -3.86 -28.28
N LEU A 17 -0.96 -5.05 -28.18
CA LEU A 17 -0.55 -6.10 -27.25
C LEU A 17 0.90 -6.55 -27.48
N ALA A 18 1.29 -6.83 -28.72
CA ALA A 18 2.67 -7.19 -29.06
C ALA A 18 3.67 -6.07 -28.71
N ALA A 19 3.26 -4.81 -28.81
CA ALA A 19 4.08 -3.69 -28.39
C ALA A 19 4.16 -3.54 -26.86
N VAL A 20 3.11 -3.91 -26.11
CA VAL A 20 3.13 -3.95 -24.64
C VAL A 20 4.09 -5.03 -24.16
N GLU A 21 4.02 -6.25 -24.70
CA GLU A 21 4.93 -7.34 -24.36
C GLU A 21 6.41 -6.95 -24.51
N LYS A 22 6.77 -6.26 -25.60
CA LYS A 22 8.15 -5.77 -25.80
C LYS A 22 8.61 -4.77 -24.75
N ARG A 23 7.69 -4.10 -24.07
CA ARG A 23 7.99 -3.10 -23.02
C ARG A 23 7.90 -3.67 -21.60
N ALA A 24 7.37 -4.88 -21.44
CA ALA A 24 7.11 -5.49 -20.11
C ALA A 24 8.36 -5.58 -19.22
N SER A 25 9.56 -5.57 -19.80
CA SER A 25 10.82 -5.59 -19.05
C SER A 25 11.32 -4.20 -18.59
N ARG A 26 10.66 -3.11 -19.00
CA ARG A 26 11.05 -1.77 -18.57
C ARG A 26 10.61 -1.53 -17.13
N ALA A 27 11.48 -0.86 -16.35
CA ALA A 27 11.16 -0.52 -14.97
C ALA A 27 9.98 0.46 -14.90
N THR A 28 9.09 0.21 -13.94
CA THR A 28 7.95 1.08 -13.62
C THR A 28 8.16 1.61 -12.20
N SER A 29 8.86 2.74 -12.08
CA SER A 29 9.21 3.37 -10.79
C SER A 29 8.20 4.41 -10.34
N GLU A 30 7.31 4.83 -11.24
CA GLU A 30 6.25 5.80 -10.98
C GLU A 30 4.89 5.13 -10.92
N GLY A 31 3.87 5.84 -10.49
CA GLY A 31 2.51 5.32 -10.43
C GLY A 31 1.58 6.09 -9.52
N ILE A 32 0.45 5.48 -9.21
CA ILE A 32 -0.56 5.99 -8.28
C ILE A 32 -1.03 4.92 -7.30
N ILE A 33 -1.41 5.36 -6.11
CA ILE A 33 -2.20 4.57 -5.17
C ILE A 33 -3.61 5.13 -5.17
N VAL A 34 -4.59 4.26 -5.40
CA VAL A 34 -6.00 4.61 -5.36
C VAL A 34 -6.66 3.86 -4.22
N VAL A 35 -7.42 4.58 -3.38
CA VAL A 35 -8.21 4.00 -2.30
C VAL A 35 -9.68 4.34 -2.52
N LYS A 36 -10.55 3.35 -2.42
CA LYS A 36 -12.02 3.53 -2.41
C LYS A 36 -12.61 2.83 -1.20
N THR A 37 -13.60 3.47 -0.61
CA THR A 37 -14.29 2.94 0.58
C THR A 37 -15.79 2.94 0.36
N ALA A 38 -16.48 1.90 0.81
CA ALA A 38 -17.93 1.83 0.89
C ALA A 38 -18.36 0.73 1.89
N ASN A 39 -19.43 0.99 2.66
CA ASN A 39 -20.06 -0.03 3.52
C ASN A 39 -19.09 -0.79 4.43
N ALA A 40 -18.27 -0.06 5.17
CA ALA A 40 -17.23 -0.62 6.04
C ALA A 40 -16.18 -1.49 5.30
N LYS A 41 -16.00 -1.27 4.00
CA LYS A 41 -14.96 -1.90 3.19
C LYS A 41 -14.05 -0.83 2.59
N ALA A 42 -12.78 -1.17 2.42
CA ALA A 42 -11.84 -0.39 1.64
C ALA A 42 -11.07 -1.28 0.68
N VAL A 43 -10.78 -0.74 -0.49
CA VAL A 43 -9.86 -1.33 -1.46
C VAL A 43 -8.75 -0.32 -1.74
N MET A 44 -7.53 -0.80 -1.77
CA MET A 44 -6.35 -0.07 -2.20
C MET A 44 -5.76 -0.76 -3.42
N ALA A 45 -5.53 -0.01 -4.49
CA ALA A 45 -4.92 -0.48 -5.72
C ALA A 45 -3.64 0.32 -6.02
N GLU A 46 -2.56 -0.37 -6.35
CA GLU A 46 -1.30 0.21 -6.80
C GLU A 46 -1.14 0.00 -8.29
N LEU A 47 -1.17 1.10 -9.03
CA LEU A 47 -0.89 1.11 -10.46
C LEU A 47 0.49 1.71 -10.69
N THR A 48 1.30 1.07 -11.53
CA THR A 48 2.66 1.52 -11.85
C THR A 48 2.79 1.88 -13.32
N CYS A 49 3.68 2.86 -13.63
CA CYS A 49 4.04 3.30 -14.97
C CYS A 49 5.53 3.71 -15.03
N GLU A 50 6.04 4.03 -16.23
CA GLU A 50 7.45 4.41 -16.39
C GLU A 50 7.72 5.84 -15.92
N THR A 51 6.80 6.80 -16.20
CA THR A 51 7.01 8.23 -15.96
C THR A 51 5.93 8.87 -15.08
N ASP A 52 6.32 9.95 -14.40
CA ASP A 52 5.41 10.79 -13.63
C ASP A 52 4.37 11.53 -14.50
N PHE A 53 4.69 11.75 -15.79
CA PHE A 53 3.75 12.32 -16.75
C PHE A 53 2.53 11.42 -16.94
N VAL A 54 2.75 10.10 -17.06
CA VAL A 54 1.67 9.13 -17.17
C VAL A 54 0.95 8.98 -15.82
N ALA A 55 1.67 8.96 -14.71
CA ALA A 55 1.06 8.91 -13.37
C ALA A 55 0.08 10.08 -13.11
N LYS A 56 0.34 11.24 -13.70
CA LYS A 56 -0.52 12.45 -13.61
C LYS A 56 -1.57 12.54 -14.72
N ASN A 57 -1.57 11.60 -15.68
CA ASN A 57 -2.52 11.61 -16.79
C ASN A 57 -3.93 11.24 -16.32
N ALA A 58 -4.93 12.01 -16.80
CA ALA A 58 -6.32 11.81 -16.39
C ALA A 58 -6.85 10.41 -16.75
N ASP A 59 -6.47 9.84 -17.89
CA ASP A 59 -6.90 8.49 -18.31
C ASP A 59 -6.31 7.43 -17.37
N PHE A 60 -5.05 7.57 -16.93
CA PHE A 60 -4.40 6.66 -16.02
C PHE A 60 -5.05 6.70 -14.63
N ILE A 61 -5.34 7.91 -14.12
CA ILE A 61 -6.06 8.10 -12.86
C ILE A 61 -7.47 7.50 -12.95
N ALA A 62 -8.20 7.75 -14.03
CA ALA A 62 -9.55 7.22 -14.25
C ALA A 62 -9.58 5.68 -14.32
N VAL A 63 -8.56 5.05 -14.90
CA VAL A 63 -8.43 3.58 -14.89
C VAL A 63 -8.17 3.08 -13.47
N GLY A 64 -7.33 3.75 -12.69
CA GLY A 64 -7.10 3.41 -11.29
C GLY A 64 -8.38 3.49 -10.45
N ASP A 65 -9.13 4.58 -10.59
CA ASP A 65 -10.43 4.77 -9.93
C ASP A 65 -11.41 3.64 -10.28
N LYS A 66 -11.54 3.33 -11.57
CA LYS A 66 -12.43 2.28 -12.06
C LYS A 66 -12.04 0.89 -11.55
N ILE A 67 -10.75 0.59 -11.47
CA ILE A 67 -10.23 -0.66 -10.90
C ILE A 67 -10.63 -0.79 -9.44
N ALA A 68 -10.37 0.24 -8.62
CA ALA A 68 -10.68 0.21 -7.21
C ALA A 68 -12.20 0.13 -6.95
N GLU A 69 -13.02 0.85 -7.73
CA GLU A 69 -14.48 0.76 -7.68
C GLU A 69 -15.00 -0.63 -8.08
N THR A 70 -14.45 -1.21 -9.14
CA THR A 70 -14.84 -2.55 -9.60
C THR A 70 -14.48 -3.62 -8.56
N ALA A 71 -13.28 -3.52 -7.99
CA ALA A 71 -12.82 -4.44 -6.96
C ALA A 71 -13.69 -4.34 -5.70
N LEU A 72 -14.04 -3.13 -5.27
CA LEU A 72 -14.90 -2.87 -4.12
C LEU A 72 -16.32 -3.43 -4.37
N ALA A 73 -16.90 -3.18 -5.53
CA ALA A 73 -18.24 -3.64 -5.88
C ALA A 73 -18.33 -5.17 -6.01
N LYS A 74 -17.29 -5.82 -6.55
CA LYS A 74 -17.25 -7.28 -6.74
C LYS A 74 -16.65 -8.04 -5.54
N GLY A 75 -16.13 -7.32 -4.54
CA GLY A 75 -15.50 -7.93 -3.36
C GLY A 75 -14.17 -8.63 -3.66
N TYR A 76 -13.40 -8.13 -4.63
CA TYR A 76 -12.09 -8.66 -4.93
C TYR A 76 -11.10 -8.25 -3.83
N THR A 77 -10.32 -9.22 -3.38
CA THR A 77 -9.30 -9.03 -2.33
C THR A 77 -7.88 -9.07 -2.87
N ASP A 78 -7.73 -9.41 -4.14
CA ASP A 78 -6.45 -9.53 -4.83
C ASP A 78 -6.62 -9.18 -6.32
N VAL A 79 -5.49 -9.04 -7.01
CA VAL A 79 -5.45 -8.73 -8.44
C VAL A 79 -6.17 -9.81 -9.26
N GLN A 80 -7.19 -9.39 -10.00
CA GLN A 80 -7.93 -10.23 -10.93
C GLN A 80 -7.56 -9.88 -12.39
N LYS A 81 -7.65 -10.88 -13.26
CA LYS A 81 -7.36 -10.70 -14.69
C LYS A 81 -8.18 -9.56 -15.32
N GLU A 82 -9.46 -9.46 -14.99
CA GLU A 82 -10.34 -8.39 -15.46
C GLU A 82 -9.78 -7.00 -15.14
N LEU A 83 -9.22 -6.81 -13.93
CA LEU A 83 -8.65 -5.53 -13.50
C LEU A 83 -7.33 -5.24 -14.24
N SER A 84 -6.50 -6.27 -14.44
CA SER A 84 -5.26 -6.16 -15.21
C SER A 84 -5.53 -5.84 -16.68
N ASP A 85 -6.60 -6.39 -17.24
CA ASP A 85 -7.01 -6.12 -18.62
C ASP A 85 -7.40 -4.65 -18.83
N MET A 86 -7.93 -3.95 -17.78
CA MET A 86 -8.22 -2.50 -17.85
C MET A 86 -6.93 -1.68 -18.02
N VAL A 87 -5.85 -2.04 -17.29
CA VAL A 87 -4.55 -1.39 -17.43
C VAL A 87 -3.93 -1.72 -18.79
N LEU A 88 -4.03 -2.98 -19.22
CA LEU A 88 -3.51 -3.43 -20.50
C LEU A 88 -4.16 -2.69 -21.68
N ASP A 89 -5.45 -2.43 -21.63
CA ASP A 89 -6.17 -1.64 -22.64
C ASP A 89 -5.61 -0.21 -22.73
N LEU A 90 -5.30 0.42 -21.62
CA LEU A 90 -4.63 1.73 -21.60
C LEU A 90 -3.21 1.63 -22.14
N ALA A 91 -2.45 0.60 -21.74
CA ALA A 91 -1.05 0.38 -22.15
C ALA A 91 -0.89 0.21 -23.66
N THR A 92 -1.94 -0.25 -24.38
CA THR A 92 -1.93 -0.32 -25.85
C THR A 92 -1.91 1.05 -26.51
N ARG A 93 -2.48 2.07 -25.84
CA ARG A 93 -2.59 3.45 -26.34
C ARG A 93 -1.42 4.32 -25.86
N VAL A 94 -1.03 4.15 -24.63
CA VAL A 94 0.12 4.84 -24.01
C VAL A 94 1.37 4.01 -24.27
N ARG A 95 2.44 4.62 -24.79
CA ARG A 95 3.65 3.91 -25.21
C ARG A 95 4.61 3.62 -24.04
N GLU A 96 4.08 3.37 -22.84
CA GLU A 96 4.83 3.02 -21.65
C GLU A 96 4.47 1.63 -21.13
N ASN A 97 5.37 1.03 -20.37
CA ASN A 97 5.07 -0.12 -19.53
C ASN A 97 4.23 0.35 -18.34
N MET A 98 3.17 -0.36 -18.04
CA MET A 98 2.30 -0.07 -16.90
C MET A 98 1.61 -1.34 -16.42
N GLY A 99 1.23 -1.37 -15.15
CA GLY A 99 0.60 -2.55 -14.57
C GLY A 99 -0.21 -2.25 -13.30
N LEU A 100 -1.13 -3.13 -12.99
CA LEU A 100 -1.73 -3.26 -11.67
C LEU A 100 -0.82 -4.17 -10.84
N ARG A 101 -0.04 -3.57 -9.95
CA ARG A 101 0.98 -4.28 -9.19
C ARG A 101 0.43 -5.00 -7.98
N ARG A 102 -0.42 -4.32 -7.22
CA ARG A 102 -1.04 -4.85 -5.99
C ARG A 102 -2.48 -4.36 -5.88
N LEU A 103 -3.29 -5.20 -5.25
CA LEU A 103 -4.63 -4.85 -4.79
C LEU A 103 -4.80 -5.48 -3.42
N THR A 104 -5.31 -4.71 -2.47
CA THR A 104 -5.61 -5.16 -1.12
C THR A 104 -6.99 -4.67 -0.74
N ALA A 105 -7.76 -5.51 -0.08
CA ALA A 105 -9.05 -5.13 0.47
C ALA A 105 -9.10 -5.43 1.97
N VAL A 106 -9.76 -4.55 2.71
CA VAL A 106 -10.05 -4.73 4.12
C VAL A 106 -11.54 -4.53 4.37
N GLN A 107 -12.07 -5.20 5.36
CA GLN A 107 -13.43 -5.05 5.84
C GLN A 107 -13.42 -4.84 7.34
N ALA A 108 -14.05 -3.77 7.79
CA ALA A 108 -14.24 -3.46 9.20
C ALA A 108 -15.45 -4.19 9.78
N GLY A 109 -15.35 -4.59 11.05
CA GLY A 109 -16.44 -5.05 11.86
C GLY A 109 -17.37 -3.89 12.33
N SER A 110 -18.39 -4.24 13.10
CA SER A 110 -19.37 -3.26 13.61
C SER A 110 -18.78 -2.30 14.67
N ASP A 111 -17.66 -2.67 15.28
CA ASP A 111 -16.93 -1.93 16.31
C ASP A 111 -15.60 -1.35 15.77
N GLU A 112 -15.46 -1.31 14.45
CA GLU A 112 -14.25 -0.85 13.77
C GLU A 112 -14.53 0.28 12.79
N TYR A 113 -13.56 1.17 12.61
CA TYR A 113 -13.58 2.29 11.67
C TYR A 113 -12.39 2.18 10.72
N ILE A 114 -12.63 2.39 9.43
CA ILE A 114 -11.60 2.46 8.40
C ILE A 114 -11.27 3.91 8.11
N ALA A 115 -10.04 4.32 8.39
CA ALA A 115 -9.46 5.55 7.88
C ALA A 115 -8.48 5.23 6.74
N HIS A 116 -8.29 6.17 5.84
CA HIS A 116 -7.34 6.01 4.74
C HIS A 116 -6.71 7.34 4.31
N TYR A 117 -5.48 7.24 3.85
CA TYR A 117 -4.72 8.24 3.10
C TYR A 117 -4.02 7.52 1.94
N VAL A 118 -2.69 7.37 1.95
CA VAL A 118 -1.94 6.41 1.10
C VAL A 118 -1.76 5.06 1.80
N VAL A 119 -2.32 4.92 2.98
CA VAL A 119 -2.40 3.72 3.82
C VAL A 119 -3.85 3.52 4.25
N ILE A 120 -4.18 2.32 4.67
CA ILE A 120 -5.47 2.02 5.33
C ILE A 120 -5.17 1.65 6.77
N VAL A 121 -5.88 2.29 7.71
CA VAL A 121 -5.84 1.96 9.14
C VAL A 121 -7.24 1.55 9.58
N VAL A 122 -7.32 0.43 10.29
CA VAL A 122 -8.55 -0.03 10.93
C VAL A 122 -8.41 0.15 12.43
N LEU A 123 -9.29 0.97 13.01
CA LEU A 123 -9.33 1.22 14.44
C LEU A 123 -10.57 0.57 15.05
N LYS A 124 -10.37 -0.07 16.19
CA LYS A 124 -11.44 -0.67 16.98
C LYS A 124 -11.79 0.23 18.16
N SER A 125 -13.07 0.34 18.48
CA SER A 125 -13.56 1.05 19.68
C SER A 125 -14.50 0.17 20.49
N ASP A 126 -14.32 0.17 21.80
CA ASP A 126 -15.24 -0.45 22.75
C ASP A 126 -16.57 0.33 22.88
N LYS A 127 -16.62 1.52 22.27
CA LYS A 127 -17.79 2.39 22.25
C LYS A 127 -18.21 2.62 20.78
N PRO A 128 -19.14 1.82 20.23
CA PRO A 128 -19.53 1.91 18.82
C PRO A 128 -20.02 3.32 18.41
N ASP A 129 -20.67 4.04 19.31
CA ASP A 129 -21.11 5.42 19.04
C ASP A 129 -19.95 6.39 18.77
N ALA A 130 -18.76 6.10 19.32
CA ALA A 130 -17.57 6.90 19.07
C ALA A 130 -17.10 6.84 17.61
N LEU A 131 -17.42 5.78 16.86
CA LEU A 131 -17.04 5.65 15.45
C LEU A 131 -17.66 6.72 14.56
N ALA A 132 -18.80 7.27 14.97
CA ALA A 132 -19.48 8.37 14.29
C ALA A 132 -19.01 9.76 14.78
N ASP A 133 -18.22 9.82 15.86
CA ASP A 133 -17.71 11.07 16.41
C ASP A 133 -16.63 11.66 15.48
N LYS A 134 -16.78 12.94 15.18
CA LYS A 134 -15.85 13.67 14.31
C LYS A 134 -14.42 13.69 14.86
N ALA A 135 -14.25 13.85 16.17
CA ALA A 135 -12.93 13.84 16.79
C ALA A 135 -12.24 12.46 16.68
N PHE A 136 -13.01 11.36 16.78
CA PHE A 136 -12.49 10.03 16.54
C PHE A 136 -12.07 9.84 15.07
N GLN A 137 -12.87 10.31 14.13
CA GLN A 137 -12.55 10.22 12.71
C GLN A 137 -11.33 11.07 12.32
N GLU A 138 -11.17 12.26 12.91
CA GLU A 138 -9.97 13.09 12.77
C GLU A 138 -8.73 12.38 13.33
N PHE A 139 -8.82 11.81 14.52
CA PHE A 139 -7.75 10.99 15.10
C PHE A 139 -7.39 9.79 14.22
N ALA A 140 -8.39 9.09 13.69
CA ALA A 140 -8.17 7.97 12.79
C ALA A 140 -7.43 8.39 11.50
N TYR A 141 -7.75 9.58 10.98
CA TYR A 141 -7.03 10.15 9.84
C TYR A 141 -5.58 10.53 10.21
N ASP A 142 -5.36 11.12 11.39
CA ASP A 142 -4.01 11.42 11.89
C ASP A 142 -3.17 10.15 12.04
N CYS A 143 -3.76 9.03 12.44
CA CYS A 143 -3.11 7.72 12.41
C CYS A 143 -2.64 7.33 11.00
N CYS A 144 -3.44 7.59 9.96
CA CYS A 144 -3.03 7.33 8.59
C CYS A 144 -1.85 8.22 8.18
N LEU A 145 -1.86 9.50 8.54
CA LEU A 145 -0.74 10.42 8.27
C LEU A 145 0.53 9.97 8.98
N HIS A 146 0.42 9.54 10.24
CA HIS A 146 1.54 8.99 11.01
C HIS A 146 2.10 7.74 10.34
N ALA A 147 1.26 6.76 10.02
CA ALA A 147 1.68 5.54 9.36
C ALA A 147 2.37 5.80 8.00
N ALA A 148 1.86 6.76 7.22
CA ALA A 148 2.45 7.14 5.94
C ALA A 148 3.82 7.83 6.09
N ALA A 149 4.00 8.65 7.15
CA ALA A 149 5.23 9.40 7.38
C ALA A 149 6.35 8.55 7.99
N PHE A 150 6.01 7.67 8.93
CA PHE A 150 7.00 6.89 9.70
C PHE A 150 7.13 5.43 9.27
N THR A 151 6.21 4.94 8.43
CA THR A 151 6.22 3.57 7.87
C THR A 151 6.52 2.50 8.92
N PRO A 152 5.74 2.41 10.01
CA PRO A 152 5.98 1.45 11.08
C PRO A 152 5.93 0.01 10.54
N LEU A 153 6.82 -0.83 11.04
CA LEU A 153 6.90 -2.24 10.65
C LEU A 153 5.90 -3.11 11.40
N TYR A 154 5.50 -2.66 12.61
CA TYR A 154 4.60 -3.37 13.51
C TYR A 154 3.56 -2.41 14.09
N VAL A 155 2.39 -2.94 14.43
CA VAL A 155 1.34 -2.12 15.07
C VAL A 155 1.69 -1.87 16.54
N LYS A 156 2.25 -2.86 17.23
CA LYS A 156 2.63 -2.74 18.66
C LYS A 156 3.88 -3.58 18.97
N LYS A 157 4.50 -3.30 20.10
CA LYS A 157 5.75 -3.95 20.52
C LYS A 157 5.60 -5.46 20.72
N GLU A 158 4.41 -5.92 21.11
CA GLU A 158 4.10 -7.33 21.32
C GLU A 158 4.03 -8.13 20.00
N ASP A 159 3.91 -7.46 18.87
CA ASP A 159 3.89 -8.07 17.54
C ASP A 159 5.31 -8.31 16.98
N VAL A 160 6.33 -7.76 17.64
CA VAL A 160 7.72 -7.89 17.21
C VAL A 160 8.24 -9.27 17.56
N ASP A 161 8.86 -9.94 16.59
CA ASP A 161 9.38 -11.29 16.72
C ASP A 161 10.44 -11.38 17.83
N ALA A 162 10.33 -12.38 18.72
CA ALA A 162 11.29 -12.57 19.81
C ALA A 162 12.73 -12.76 19.30
N ALA A 163 12.90 -13.48 18.19
CA ALA A 163 14.20 -13.67 17.56
C ALA A 163 14.82 -12.35 17.08
N TYR A 164 13.99 -11.45 16.55
CA TYR A 164 14.44 -10.10 16.17
C TYR A 164 14.86 -9.28 17.38
N ILE A 165 14.08 -9.35 18.49
CA ILE A 165 14.41 -8.65 19.74
C ILE A 165 15.76 -9.16 20.29
N ASP A 166 15.98 -10.47 20.28
CA ASP A 166 17.22 -11.08 20.76
C ASP A 166 18.43 -10.64 19.92
N GLU A 167 18.28 -10.61 18.59
CA GLU A 167 19.32 -10.13 17.68
C GLU A 167 19.65 -8.64 17.97
N GLN A 168 18.66 -7.79 18.15
CA GLN A 168 18.88 -6.38 18.48
C GLN A 168 19.55 -6.21 19.84
N LEU A 169 19.21 -7.03 20.83
CA LEU A 169 19.87 -7.03 22.14
C LEU A 169 21.36 -7.38 22.03
N GLU A 170 21.72 -8.36 21.21
CA GLU A 170 23.13 -8.71 20.95
C GLU A 170 23.87 -7.54 20.28
N VAL A 171 23.28 -6.92 19.26
CA VAL A 171 23.84 -5.73 18.60
C VAL A 171 24.08 -4.59 19.62
N PHE A 172 23.08 -4.30 20.45
CA PHE A 172 23.20 -3.22 21.45
C PHE A 172 24.20 -3.56 22.57
N ARG A 173 24.33 -4.84 22.98
CA ARG A 173 25.38 -5.29 23.91
C ARG A 173 26.77 -5.09 23.31
N GLY A 174 26.96 -5.44 22.03
CA GLY A 174 28.21 -5.19 21.32
C GLY A 174 28.58 -3.71 21.30
N GLN A 175 27.59 -2.82 21.06
CA GLN A 175 27.81 -1.37 21.02
C GLN A 175 28.25 -0.78 22.37
N VAL A 176 27.89 -1.39 23.49
CA VAL A 176 28.23 -0.90 24.84
C VAL A 176 29.36 -1.69 25.51
N ALA A 177 29.89 -2.72 24.83
CA ALA A 177 30.89 -3.61 25.40
C ALA A 177 32.13 -2.87 25.90
N GLU A 178 32.64 -1.93 25.09
CA GLU A 178 33.87 -1.17 25.39
C GLU A 178 33.66 0.01 26.35
N LEU A 179 32.41 0.29 26.76
CA LEU A 179 32.16 1.36 27.70
C LEU A 179 32.74 1.00 29.08
N GLN A 180 33.53 1.90 29.68
CA GLN A 180 34.04 1.75 31.05
C GLN A 180 32.94 2.06 32.08
N LYS A 181 31.93 1.18 32.13
CA LYS A 181 30.80 1.30 33.07
C LYS A 181 30.50 -0.06 33.70
N PRO A 182 29.95 -0.09 34.92
CA PRO A 182 29.46 -1.33 35.53
C PRO A 182 28.44 -2.06 34.68
N ASP A 183 28.39 -3.39 34.76
CA ASP A 183 27.54 -4.23 33.90
C ASP A 183 26.04 -3.91 34.06
N ASN A 184 25.59 -3.59 35.27
CA ASN A 184 24.20 -3.17 35.50
C ASN A 184 23.86 -1.86 34.78
N VAL A 185 24.82 -0.94 34.63
CA VAL A 185 24.64 0.30 33.87
C VAL A 185 24.63 0.02 32.37
N LYS A 186 25.51 -0.88 31.87
CA LYS A 186 25.53 -1.30 30.48
C LYS A 186 24.19 -1.94 30.11
N GLU A 187 23.66 -2.86 30.92
CA GLU A 187 22.35 -3.49 30.65
C GLU A 187 21.21 -2.45 30.71
N GLY A 188 21.27 -1.45 31.54
CA GLY A 188 20.32 -0.34 31.53
C GLY A 188 20.35 0.44 30.22
N ILE A 189 21.55 0.71 29.66
CA ILE A 189 21.71 1.37 28.37
C ILE A 189 21.17 0.50 27.23
N VAL A 190 21.44 -0.81 27.24
CA VAL A 190 20.94 -1.76 26.25
C VAL A 190 19.40 -1.77 26.22
N LYS A 191 18.77 -1.88 27.38
CA LYS A 191 17.31 -1.81 27.51
C LYS A 191 16.73 -0.48 26.99
N GLY A 192 17.41 0.63 27.32
CA GLY A 192 17.00 1.95 26.83
C GLY A 192 17.10 2.06 25.31
N LYS A 193 18.19 1.53 24.70
CA LYS A 193 18.37 1.47 23.25
C LYS A 193 17.28 0.62 22.58
N LEU A 194 17.00 -0.57 23.12
CA LEU A 194 15.93 -1.43 22.60
C LEU A 194 14.58 -0.73 22.69
N SER A 195 14.25 -0.13 23.84
CA SER A 195 12.97 0.59 24.00
C SER A 195 12.80 1.72 22.98
N LYS A 196 13.88 2.47 22.72
CA LYS A 196 13.88 3.54 21.70
C LYS A 196 13.70 2.95 20.31
N HIS A 197 14.45 1.91 19.97
CA HIS A 197 14.36 1.24 18.68
C HIS A 197 12.94 0.70 18.41
N LEU A 198 12.34 0.02 19.41
CA LEU A 198 10.96 -0.44 19.29
C LEU A 198 9.95 0.69 19.12
N ALA A 199 10.20 1.85 19.73
CA ALA A 199 9.37 3.04 19.53
C ALA A 199 9.51 3.64 18.12
N GLU A 200 10.61 3.40 17.43
CA GLU A 200 10.84 3.88 16.05
C GLU A 200 10.22 2.95 15.00
N ILE A 201 10.09 1.64 15.30
CA ILE A 201 9.58 0.65 14.34
C ILE A 201 8.13 0.21 14.60
N CYS A 202 7.54 0.57 15.75
CA CYS A 202 6.15 0.32 16.07
C CYS A 202 5.31 1.59 15.88
N PHE A 203 4.01 1.38 15.62
CA PHE A 203 3.03 2.46 15.47
C PHE A 203 2.80 3.24 16.76
#